data_537763340e7319da36d7a660ca019fa0
#
_entry.id   537763340e7319da36d7a660ca019fa0
#
_cell.length_a   1.000
_cell.length_b   1.000
_cell.length_c   1.000
_cell.angle_alpha   90.00
_cell.angle_beta   90.00
_cell.angle_gamma   90.00
#
_symmetry.space_group_name_H-M   'P 1'
#
loop_
_entity.id
_entity.type
_entity.pdbx_description
1 polymer ?
#
loop_
_entity_poly.entity_id
_entity_poly.type
_entity_poly.pdbx_seq_one_letter_code
_entity_poly.pdbx_strand_id
1 'polypeptide(L)'
;MLPMLQEPAIGKPSGEDRAVATITGGNNMYAFIEGEVCEKLNGSLVLLASGVGWQLNCSNNTLQAAPALGEKMRCWTYLSVREDAMELFGFATREEKEMFLQLTSVSGIGPKTALGVLGAMPLRDLNLAILLGDVNALSRAPGIGKKTAQRIALELKDKISQADVSAAVPAQTTAAPALSPDAVTEAIEAMIALGYSSTEARNAISQVRDQTDKPEDLIRLALRSMAGF
;
A
#
# COMPACT_ATOMS: atom_id res chain seq x y z
N MET A 1 25.71 -15.54 -47.78
CA MET A 1 26.20 -15.95 -46.46
C MET A 1 25.83 -14.83 -45.52
N LEU A 2 24.64 -14.91 -44.90
CA LEU A 2 24.12 -13.92 -43.97
C LEU A 2 24.62 -14.27 -42.55
N PRO A 3 25.03 -13.28 -41.74
CA PRO A 3 25.46 -13.54 -40.36
C PRO A 3 24.21 -13.83 -39.48
N MET A 4 24.29 -14.91 -38.74
CA MET A 4 23.31 -15.30 -37.74
C MET A 4 23.25 -14.21 -36.63
N LEU A 5 22.06 -13.64 -36.42
CA LEU A 5 21.76 -12.80 -35.29
C LEU A 5 21.73 -13.66 -34.02
N GLN A 6 22.65 -13.41 -33.11
CA GLN A 6 22.68 -14.00 -31.78
C GLN A 6 21.53 -13.43 -30.97
N GLU A 7 20.61 -14.29 -30.50
CA GLU A 7 19.57 -13.94 -29.53
C GLU A 7 20.23 -13.58 -28.18
N PRO A 8 19.79 -12.50 -27.51
CA PRO A 8 20.26 -12.20 -26.18
C PRO A 8 19.68 -13.22 -25.19
N ALA A 9 20.55 -13.81 -24.38
CA ALA A 9 20.21 -14.75 -23.33
C ALA A 9 19.24 -14.11 -22.33
N ILE A 10 18.06 -14.70 -22.19
CA ILE A 10 17.07 -14.34 -21.16
C ILE A 10 17.66 -14.73 -19.81
N GLY A 11 18.11 -13.76 -19.03
CA GLY A 11 18.56 -13.95 -17.66
C GLY A 11 17.42 -14.54 -16.80
N LYS A 12 17.70 -15.61 -16.07
CA LYS A 12 16.76 -16.19 -15.10
C LYS A 12 16.43 -15.14 -14.02
N PRO A 13 15.17 -14.99 -13.62
CA PRO A 13 14.79 -14.09 -12.53
C PRO A 13 15.42 -14.58 -11.22
N SER A 14 16.07 -13.67 -10.51
CA SER A 14 16.61 -13.87 -9.16
C SER A 14 15.45 -14.14 -8.20
N GLY A 15 15.63 -15.15 -7.34
CA GLY A 15 14.57 -15.81 -6.57
C GLY A 15 14.07 -15.09 -5.30
N GLU A 16 13.80 -13.78 -5.32
CA GLU A 16 13.41 -13.02 -4.13
C GLU A 16 11.95 -12.53 -4.08
N ASP A 17 11.08 -12.90 -5.05
CA ASP A 17 9.66 -12.50 -5.05
C ASP A 17 8.71 -13.71 -4.89
N ARG A 18 8.94 -14.55 -3.88
CA ARG A 18 8.04 -15.66 -3.55
C ARG A 18 7.25 -15.42 -2.26
N ALA A 19 6.61 -14.28 -2.13
CA ALA A 19 5.47 -14.15 -1.23
C ALA A 19 4.20 -14.28 -2.08
N VAL A 20 3.67 -15.50 -2.18
CA VAL A 20 2.33 -15.74 -2.74
C VAL A 20 1.32 -15.24 -1.70
N ALA A 21 1.02 -13.95 -1.72
CA ALA A 21 -0.13 -13.41 -1.03
C ALA A 21 -1.39 -13.91 -1.76
N THR A 22 -2.27 -14.54 -1.03
CA THR A 22 -3.59 -15.01 -1.48
C THR A 22 -4.32 -13.87 -2.17
N ILE A 23 -4.51 -13.98 -3.48
CA ILE A 23 -5.31 -13.04 -4.27
C ILE A 23 -6.77 -13.32 -3.93
N THR A 24 -7.34 -12.55 -3.02
CA THR A 24 -8.77 -12.59 -2.73
C THR A 24 -9.52 -12.00 -3.92
N GLY A 25 -10.33 -12.80 -4.56
CA GLY A 25 -11.15 -12.67 -5.72
C GLY A 25 -11.57 -11.27 -6.17
N GLY A 26 -11.05 -10.87 -7.31
CA GLY A 26 -11.59 -9.86 -8.20
C GLY A 26 -11.03 -10.15 -9.58
N ASN A 27 -11.86 -10.12 -10.62
CA ASN A 27 -11.49 -10.33 -12.03
C ASN A 27 -10.44 -9.30 -12.48
N ASN A 28 -9.19 -9.50 -12.09
CA ASN A 28 -8.09 -8.61 -12.41
C ASN A 28 -7.29 -9.21 -13.54
N MET A 29 -7.76 -9.01 -14.78
CA MET A 29 -7.15 -9.53 -15.99
C MET A 29 -5.69 -9.06 -16.14
N TYR A 30 -5.38 -7.84 -15.69
CA TYR A 30 -4.03 -7.27 -15.66
C TYR A 30 -3.60 -7.03 -14.21
N ALA A 31 -2.63 -7.79 -13.71
CA ALA A 31 -2.13 -7.65 -12.34
C ALA A 31 -1.24 -6.40 -12.19
N PHE A 32 -0.29 -6.23 -13.13
CA PHE A 32 0.61 -5.10 -13.25
C PHE A 32 1.09 -4.97 -14.71
N ILE A 33 1.62 -3.80 -15.05
CA ILE A 33 2.34 -3.55 -16.30
C ILE A 33 3.72 -3.01 -15.92
N GLU A 34 4.76 -3.61 -16.49
CA GLU A 34 6.14 -3.15 -16.36
C GLU A 34 6.63 -2.68 -17.74
N GLY A 35 7.07 -1.43 -17.80
CA GLY A 35 7.50 -0.81 -19.05
C GLY A 35 8.28 0.48 -18.83
N GLU A 36 8.70 1.11 -19.92
CA GLU A 36 9.36 2.42 -19.89
C GLU A 36 8.33 3.53 -19.81
N VAL A 37 8.59 4.54 -18.99
CA VAL A 37 7.75 5.74 -18.89
C VAL A 37 7.92 6.58 -20.16
N CYS A 38 6.91 6.61 -21.03
CA CYS A 38 6.93 7.40 -22.26
C CYS A 38 6.39 8.79 -22.08
N GLU A 39 5.28 8.93 -21.35
CA GLU A 39 4.61 10.21 -21.14
C GLU A 39 4.03 10.32 -19.75
N LYS A 40 4.10 11.52 -19.18
CA LYS A 40 3.37 11.90 -17.96
C LYS A 40 2.36 12.97 -18.34
N LEU A 41 1.09 12.63 -18.26
CA LEU A 41 -0.03 13.52 -18.59
C LEU A 41 -0.73 13.96 -17.30
N ASN A 42 -1.62 14.95 -17.40
CA ASN A 42 -2.42 15.36 -16.25
C ASN A 42 -3.41 14.24 -15.88
N GLY A 43 -3.11 13.52 -14.80
CA GLY A 43 -3.94 12.40 -14.30
C GLY A 43 -3.68 11.06 -14.98
N SER A 44 -2.70 10.93 -15.88
CA SER A 44 -2.36 9.65 -16.50
C SER A 44 -0.87 9.51 -16.82
N LEU A 45 -0.45 8.26 -16.95
CA LEU A 45 0.90 7.83 -17.29
C LEU A 45 0.85 6.90 -18.49
N VAL A 46 1.78 7.03 -19.45
CA VAL A 46 1.93 6.09 -20.55
C VAL A 46 3.18 5.25 -20.34
N LEU A 47 3.01 3.92 -20.29
CA LEU A 47 4.09 2.95 -20.21
C LEU A 47 4.21 2.21 -21.54
N LEU A 48 5.42 2.16 -22.11
CA LEU A 48 5.75 1.32 -23.24
C LEU A 48 6.17 -0.06 -22.76
N ALA A 49 5.34 -1.06 -23.00
CA ALA A 49 5.62 -2.46 -22.69
C ALA A 49 5.39 -3.34 -23.92
N SER A 50 6.41 -4.09 -24.33
CA SER A 50 6.35 -5.01 -25.49
C SER A 50 5.82 -4.36 -26.80
N GLY A 51 6.20 -3.12 -27.05
CA GLY A 51 5.78 -2.38 -28.27
C GLY A 51 4.37 -1.78 -28.19
N VAL A 52 3.69 -1.88 -27.03
CA VAL A 52 2.36 -1.30 -26.80
C VAL A 52 2.46 -0.16 -25.78
N GLY A 53 1.91 1.01 -26.14
CA GLY A 53 1.76 2.13 -25.22
C GLY A 53 0.50 1.96 -24.37
N TRP A 54 0.68 1.72 -23.07
CA TRP A 54 -0.40 1.55 -22.09
C TRP A 54 -0.68 2.85 -21.38
N GLN A 55 -1.85 3.44 -21.60
CA GLN A 55 -2.27 4.62 -20.86
C GLN A 55 -2.99 4.21 -19.57
N LEU A 56 -2.45 4.65 -18.45
CA LEU A 56 -2.94 4.34 -17.10
C LEU A 56 -3.46 5.62 -16.43
N ASN A 57 -4.70 5.63 -15.98
CA ASN A 57 -5.22 6.68 -15.11
C ASN A 57 -4.58 6.53 -13.72
N CYS A 58 -3.92 7.58 -13.24
CA CYS A 58 -3.12 7.52 -12.01
C CYS A 58 -3.49 8.63 -11.03
N SER A 59 -3.27 8.38 -9.74
CA SER A 59 -3.32 9.42 -8.72
C SER A 59 -2.13 10.40 -8.85
N ASN A 60 -2.22 11.58 -8.25
CA ASN A 60 -1.09 12.49 -8.19
C ASN A 60 0.11 11.86 -7.45
N ASN A 61 -0.12 11.04 -6.43
CA ASN A 61 0.93 10.34 -5.70
C ASN A 61 1.69 9.36 -6.61
N THR A 62 0.96 8.55 -7.40
CA THR A 62 1.57 7.66 -8.41
C THR A 62 2.36 8.45 -9.46
N LEU A 63 1.83 9.58 -9.95
CA LEU A 63 2.53 10.41 -10.95
C LEU A 63 3.82 11.04 -10.40
N GLN A 64 3.83 11.44 -9.13
CA GLN A 64 5.02 11.96 -8.44
C GLN A 64 6.05 10.86 -8.18
N ALA A 65 5.62 9.64 -7.87
CA ALA A 65 6.49 8.48 -7.68
C ALA A 65 7.05 7.92 -8.99
N ALA A 66 6.47 8.27 -10.15
CA ALA A 66 6.93 7.81 -11.44
C ALA A 66 8.34 8.37 -11.77
N PRO A 67 9.31 7.52 -12.19
CA PRO A 67 10.65 7.91 -12.54
C PRO A 67 10.68 8.79 -13.79
N ALA A 68 11.87 9.26 -14.22
CA ALA A 68 12.03 10.08 -15.41
C ALA A 68 11.55 9.36 -16.69
N LEU A 69 11.30 10.14 -17.76
CA LEU A 69 10.96 9.57 -19.07
C LEU A 69 12.09 8.67 -19.57
N GLY A 70 11.75 7.52 -20.14
CA GLY A 70 12.68 6.50 -20.60
C GLY A 70 13.12 5.51 -19.50
N GLU A 71 12.84 5.77 -18.25
CA GLU A 71 13.15 4.84 -17.16
C GLU A 71 12.04 3.81 -16.95
N LYS A 72 12.39 2.64 -16.39
CA LYS A 72 11.45 1.54 -16.15
C LYS A 72 10.65 1.76 -14.89
N MET A 73 9.36 1.46 -14.98
CA MET A 73 8.43 1.45 -13.87
C MET A 73 7.52 0.23 -13.94
N ARG A 74 7.21 -0.35 -12.78
CA ARG A 74 6.11 -1.31 -12.63
C ARG A 74 4.94 -0.59 -12.01
N CYS A 75 3.79 -0.61 -12.69
CA CYS A 75 2.51 -0.13 -12.16
C CYS A 75 1.57 -1.29 -11.88
N TRP A 76 1.04 -1.37 -10.68
CA TRP A 76 -0.07 -2.25 -10.34
C TRP A 76 -1.32 -1.72 -11.04
N THR A 77 -2.14 -2.60 -11.62
CA THR A 77 -3.23 -2.15 -12.49
C THR A 77 -4.59 -2.66 -12.04
N TYR A 78 -5.61 -1.89 -12.37
CA TYR A 78 -7.01 -2.25 -12.26
C TYR A 78 -7.73 -1.88 -13.56
N LEU A 79 -8.41 -2.85 -14.18
CA LEU A 79 -9.20 -2.63 -15.38
C LEU A 79 -10.66 -2.41 -14.99
N SER A 80 -11.21 -1.26 -15.31
CA SER A 80 -12.65 -0.96 -15.21
C SER A 80 -13.31 -1.13 -16.55
N VAL A 81 -14.24 -2.04 -16.66
CA VAL A 81 -15.02 -2.28 -17.88
C VAL A 81 -16.46 -1.89 -17.60
N ARG A 82 -17.00 -1.00 -18.43
CA ARG A 82 -18.40 -0.57 -18.45
C ARG A 82 -18.95 -0.72 -19.85
N GLU A 83 -20.24 -0.55 -20.03
CA GLU A 83 -20.90 -0.63 -21.33
C GLU A 83 -20.33 0.37 -22.35
N ASP A 84 -19.96 1.56 -21.89
CA ASP A 84 -19.52 2.71 -22.68
C ASP A 84 -18.01 3.00 -22.60
N ALA A 85 -17.27 2.35 -21.70
CA ALA A 85 -15.86 2.67 -21.46
C ALA A 85 -15.05 1.49 -20.93
N MET A 86 -13.80 1.41 -21.38
CA MET A 86 -12.77 0.54 -20.83
C MET A 86 -11.62 1.44 -20.35
N GLU A 87 -11.40 1.52 -19.03
CA GLU A 87 -10.39 2.38 -18.44
C GLU A 87 -9.42 1.55 -17.61
N LEU A 88 -8.12 1.79 -17.83
CA LEU A 88 -7.05 1.15 -17.06
C LEU A 88 -6.53 2.14 -16.02
N PHE A 89 -6.45 1.71 -14.77
CA PHE A 89 -5.94 2.48 -13.64
C PHE A 89 -4.60 1.91 -13.22
N GLY A 90 -3.64 2.79 -12.85
CA GLY A 90 -2.28 2.43 -12.47
C GLY A 90 -1.90 3.00 -11.11
N PHE A 91 -1.15 2.21 -10.33
CA PHE A 91 -0.74 2.53 -8.97
C PHE A 91 0.75 2.21 -8.80
N ALA A 92 1.48 3.09 -8.10
CA ALA A 92 2.91 2.88 -7.84
C ALA A 92 3.15 1.69 -6.91
N THR A 93 2.23 1.43 -5.98
CA THR A 93 2.36 0.35 -5.00
C THR A 93 1.11 -0.53 -4.96
N ARG A 94 1.24 -1.73 -4.39
CA ARG A 94 0.12 -2.66 -4.19
C ARG A 94 -0.86 -2.11 -3.16
N GLU A 95 -0.36 -1.49 -2.12
CA GLU A 95 -1.14 -0.90 -1.03
C GLU A 95 -2.02 0.25 -1.55
N GLU A 96 -1.50 1.08 -2.47
CA GLU A 96 -2.28 2.12 -3.13
C GLU A 96 -3.44 1.53 -3.95
N LYS A 97 -3.18 0.43 -4.69
CA LYS A 97 -4.22 -0.30 -5.42
C LYS A 97 -5.26 -0.90 -4.47
N GLU A 98 -4.85 -1.49 -3.35
CA GLU A 98 -5.76 -2.06 -2.36
C GLU A 98 -6.66 -0.98 -1.75
N MET A 99 -6.10 0.17 -1.38
CA MET A 99 -6.88 1.31 -0.92
C MET A 99 -7.85 1.83 -1.99
N PHE A 100 -7.44 1.86 -3.26
CA PHE A 100 -8.35 2.21 -4.36
C PHE A 100 -9.55 1.26 -4.42
N LEU A 101 -9.34 -0.04 -4.30
CA LEU A 101 -10.40 -1.04 -4.30
C LEU A 101 -11.33 -0.89 -3.09
N GLN A 102 -10.78 -0.60 -1.91
CA GLN A 102 -11.55 -0.30 -0.72
C GLN A 102 -12.41 0.96 -0.91
N LEU A 103 -11.84 2.05 -1.42
CA LEU A 103 -12.57 3.29 -1.69
C LEU A 103 -13.69 3.08 -2.70
N THR A 104 -13.45 2.34 -3.79
CA THR A 104 -14.47 2.06 -4.81
C THR A 104 -15.57 1.12 -4.33
N SER A 105 -15.36 0.37 -3.24
CA SER A 105 -16.41 -0.43 -2.59
C SER A 105 -17.40 0.41 -1.78
N VAL A 106 -17.05 1.67 -1.45
CA VAL A 106 -17.94 2.60 -0.74
C VAL A 106 -18.98 3.17 -1.69
N SER A 107 -20.24 3.05 -1.33
CA SER A 107 -21.33 3.56 -2.17
C SER A 107 -21.21 5.05 -2.47
N GLY A 108 -21.24 5.41 -3.74
CA GLY A 108 -21.10 6.78 -4.23
C GLY A 108 -19.67 7.21 -4.55
N ILE A 109 -18.69 6.30 -4.44
CA ILE A 109 -17.30 6.55 -4.85
C ILE A 109 -17.00 5.75 -6.11
N GLY A 110 -16.88 6.46 -7.22
CA GLY A 110 -16.41 5.87 -8.48
C GLY A 110 -14.88 5.90 -8.61
N PRO A 111 -14.32 5.21 -9.63
CA PRO A 111 -12.87 5.12 -9.82
C PRO A 111 -12.15 6.48 -9.89
N LYS A 112 -12.71 7.46 -10.61
CA LYS A 112 -12.11 8.82 -10.71
C LYS A 112 -12.11 9.56 -9.37
N THR A 113 -13.18 9.40 -8.59
CA THR A 113 -13.26 9.98 -7.24
C THR A 113 -12.25 9.31 -6.32
N ALA A 114 -12.11 7.99 -6.39
CA ALA A 114 -11.11 7.24 -5.61
C ALA A 114 -9.67 7.69 -5.92
N LEU A 115 -9.33 7.90 -7.21
CA LEU A 115 -8.02 8.50 -7.57
C LEU A 115 -7.84 9.91 -6.99
N GLY A 116 -8.91 10.72 -6.99
CA GLY A 116 -8.89 12.05 -6.37
C GLY A 116 -8.58 11.99 -4.88
N VAL A 117 -9.18 11.04 -4.15
CA VAL A 117 -8.91 10.80 -2.72
C VAL A 117 -7.46 10.37 -2.50
N LEU A 118 -6.98 9.38 -3.26
CA LEU A 118 -5.60 8.90 -3.19
C LEU A 118 -4.56 9.98 -3.51
N GLY A 119 -4.90 10.90 -4.42
CA GLY A 119 -4.00 12.01 -4.79
C GLY A 119 -4.07 13.22 -3.89
N ALA A 120 -5.03 13.29 -2.95
CA ALA A 120 -5.23 14.45 -2.07
C ALA A 120 -4.29 14.47 -0.87
N MET A 121 -3.81 13.30 -0.43
CA MET A 121 -2.91 13.15 0.72
C MET A 121 -2.08 11.86 0.59
N PRO A 122 -0.94 11.74 1.31
CA PRO A 122 -0.18 10.49 1.39
C PRO A 122 -1.06 9.33 1.90
N LEU A 123 -0.80 8.11 1.41
CA LEU A 123 -1.58 6.91 1.77
C LEU A 123 -1.63 6.68 3.29
N ARG A 124 -0.52 6.93 3.99
CA ARG A 124 -0.44 6.85 5.44
C ARG A 124 -1.44 7.78 6.14
N ASP A 125 -1.51 9.04 5.68
CA ASP A 125 -2.39 10.05 6.28
C ASP A 125 -3.86 9.73 5.98
N LEU A 126 -4.13 9.18 4.79
CA LEU A 126 -5.46 8.68 4.42
C LEU A 126 -5.90 7.53 5.35
N ASN A 127 -5.04 6.55 5.59
CA ASN A 127 -5.30 5.45 6.52
C ASN A 127 -5.58 5.97 7.93
N LEU A 128 -4.76 6.91 8.43
CA LEU A 128 -4.98 7.53 9.74
C LEU A 128 -6.30 8.30 9.80
N ALA A 129 -6.64 9.09 8.78
CA ALA A 129 -7.89 9.84 8.74
C ALA A 129 -9.11 8.91 8.77
N ILE A 130 -9.05 7.75 8.11
CA ILE A 130 -10.11 6.74 8.14
C ILE A 130 -10.21 6.10 9.53
N LEU A 131 -9.09 5.66 10.12
CA LEU A 131 -9.06 5.02 11.43
C LEU A 131 -9.55 5.93 12.55
N LEU A 132 -9.15 7.22 12.51
CA LEU A 132 -9.56 8.23 13.48
C LEU A 132 -10.97 8.80 13.21
N GLY A 133 -11.56 8.49 12.04
CA GLY A 133 -12.85 9.06 11.64
C GLY A 133 -12.79 10.55 11.34
N ASP A 134 -11.62 11.07 10.87
CA ASP A 134 -11.45 12.49 10.57
C ASP A 134 -12.16 12.88 9.28
N VAL A 135 -13.46 13.14 9.41
CA VAL A 135 -14.34 13.59 8.32
C VAL A 135 -13.85 14.88 7.67
N ASN A 136 -13.20 15.77 8.43
CA ASN A 136 -12.72 17.06 7.90
C ASN A 136 -11.52 16.84 6.97
N ALA A 137 -10.56 15.99 7.36
CA ALA A 137 -9.44 15.63 6.52
C ALA A 137 -9.91 14.94 5.23
N LEU A 138 -10.80 13.94 5.34
CA LEU A 138 -11.35 13.21 4.20
C LEU A 138 -12.15 14.09 3.25
N SER A 139 -12.90 15.08 3.76
CA SER A 139 -13.72 15.99 2.93
C SER A 139 -12.91 17.03 2.15
N ARG A 140 -11.58 17.13 2.35
CA ARG A 140 -10.69 17.98 1.54
C ARG A 140 -10.40 17.35 0.17
N ALA A 141 -10.60 16.04 0.02
CA ALA A 141 -10.39 15.36 -1.25
C ALA A 141 -11.41 15.82 -2.31
N PRO A 142 -10.99 15.98 -3.57
CA PRO A 142 -11.86 16.40 -4.66
C PRO A 142 -13.07 15.44 -4.81
N GLY A 143 -14.27 16.00 -4.89
CA GLY A 143 -15.50 15.22 -5.05
C GLY A 143 -16.03 14.54 -3.80
N ILE A 144 -15.39 14.75 -2.63
CA ILE A 144 -15.83 14.19 -1.35
C ILE A 144 -16.51 15.26 -0.49
N GLY A 145 -17.84 15.11 -0.34
CA GLY A 145 -18.61 15.90 0.62
C GLY A 145 -18.60 15.27 2.02
N LYS A 146 -19.08 16.03 3.03
CA LYS A 146 -19.14 15.54 4.43
C LYS A 146 -19.84 14.20 4.59
N LYS A 147 -20.96 13.96 3.89
CA LYS A 147 -21.70 12.70 3.93
C LYS A 147 -20.88 11.52 3.39
N THR A 148 -20.16 11.74 2.27
CA THR A 148 -19.30 10.71 1.68
C THR A 148 -18.08 10.45 2.56
N ALA A 149 -17.49 11.50 3.15
CA ALA A 149 -16.39 11.37 4.11
C ALA A 149 -16.78 10.56 5.36
N GLN A 150 -17.96 10.80 5.92
CA GLN A 150 -18.50 10.01 7.04
C GLN A 150 -18.67 8.54 6.65
N ARG A 151 -19.19 8.28 5.44
CA ARG A 151 -19.35 6.93 4.93
C ARG A 151 -18.03 6.20 4.73
N ILE A 152 -17.02 6.88 4.14
CA ILE A 152 -15.65 6.35 4.03
C ILE A 152 -15.13 5.93 5.40
N ALA A 153 -15.19 6.84 6.38
CA ALA A 153 -14.71 6.58 7.72
C ALA A 153 -15.44 5.38 8.38
N LEU A 154 -16.76 5.29 8.22
CA LEU A 154 -17.54 4.21 8.81
C LEU A 154 -17.31 2.86 8.13
N GLU A 155 -17.39 2.81 6.78
CA GLU A 155 -17.34 1.54 6.04
C GLU A 155 -15.91 0.97 5.92
N LEU A 156 -14.87 1.82 5.97
CA LEU A 156 -13.49 1.36 5.80
C LEU A 156 -12.73 1.20 7.12
N LYS A 157 -13.19 1.78 8.23
CA LYS A 157 -12.51 1.68 9.52
C LYS A 157 -12.20 0.23 9.92
N ASP A 158 -13.17 -0.66 9.73
CA ASP A 158 -13.05 -2.07 10.10
C ASP A 158 -12.21 -2.88 9.07
N LYS A 159 -12.03 -2.36 7.85
CA LYS A 159 -11.26 -3.00 6.78
C LYS A 159 -9.78 -2.64 6.81
N ILE A 160 -9.45 -1.48 7.37
CA ILE A 160 -8.06 -1.03 7.50
C ILE A 160 -7.49 -1.62 8.78
N SER A 161 -6.68 -2.66 8.65
CA SER A 161 -5.97 -3.21 9.79
C SER A 161 -4.88 -2.24 10.26
N GLN A 162 -4.59 -2.25 11.57
CA GLN A 162 -3.48 -1.45 12.12
C GLN A 162 -2.12 -1.84 11.51
N ALA A 163 -2.00 -3.04 10.94
CA ALA A 163 -0.80 -3.49 10.21
C ALA A 163 -0.53 -2.64 8.96
N ASP A 164 -1.57 -2.19 8.26
CA ASP A 164 -1.43 -1.34 7.05
C ASP A 164 -0.84 0.04 7.39
N VAL A 165 -1.10 0.55 8.59
CA VAL A 165 -0.51 1.82 9.07
C VAL A 165 0.97 1.66 9.41
N SER A 166 1.38 0.48 9.87
CA SER A 166 2.77 0.18 10.25
C SER A 166 3.68 -0.06 9.03
N ALA A 167 3.15 -0.64 7.97
CA ALA A 167 3.89 -0.92 6.73
C ALA A 167 4.23 0.33 5.91
N ALA A 168 3.59 1.47 6.17
CA ALA A 168 3.76 2.72 5.42
C ALA A 168 4.85 3.66 5.98
N VAL A 169 5.75 3.19 6.83
CA VAL A 169 6.91 3.99 7.28
C VAL A 169 8.08 3.76 6.32
N PRO A 170 8.42 4.70 5.42
CA PRO A 170 9.70 4.63 4.74
C PRO A 170 10.80 4.78 5.81
N ALA A 171 11.69 3.81 5.88
CA ALA A 171 12.89 3.88 6.69
C ALA A 171 13.74 5.09 6.25
N GLN A 172 13.53 6.25 6.89
CA GLN A 172 14.51 7.32 6.86
C GLN A 172 15.58 6.97 7.90
N THR A 173 16.71 6.57 7.38
CA THR A 173 18.00 6.38 8.04
C THR A 173 18.36 7.53 8.96
N THR A 174 18.27 7.30 10.27
CA THR A 174 19.23 7.87 11.22
C THR A 174 19.70 6.72 12.11
N ALA A 175 21.01 6.49 12.08
CA ALA A 175 21.68 5.37 12.71
C ALA A 175 21.51 5.36 14.23
N ALA A 176 20.75 4.39 14.71
CA ALA A 176 20.90 3.79 16.05
C ALA A 176 20.80 2.27 15.85
N PRO A 177 21.44 1.41 16.67
CA PRO A 177 21.53 -0.02 16.42
C PRO A 177 20.14 -0.61 16.31
N ALA A 178 19.80 -1.11 15.11
CA ALA A 178 18.48 -1.63 14.77
C ALA A 178 18.25 -2.95 15.47
N LEU A 179 17.27 -2.95 16.37
CA LEU A 179 16.54 -4.14 16.78
C LEU A 179 15.94 -4.81 15.55
N SER A 180 16.12 -6.12 15.39
CA SER A 180 15.53 -6.87 14.29
C SER A 180 14.01 -6.65 14.31
N PRO A 181 13.37 -6.24 13.20
CA PRO A 181 11.91 -6.03 13.16
C PRO A 181 11.12 -7.27 13.58
N ASP A 182 11.70 -8.46 13.46
CA ASP A 182 11.11 -9.75 13.79
C ASP A 182 10.86 -9.94 15.30
N ALA A 183 11.78 -9.53 16.18
CA ALA A 183 11.67 -9.76 17.63
C ALA A 183 10.49 -9.00 18.28
N VAL A 184 10.24 -7.76 17.84
CA VAL A 184 9.12 -6.94 18.33
C VAL A 184 7.80 -7.49 17.84
N THR A 185 7.73 -7.90 16.57
CA THR A 185 6.53 -8.49 15.97
C THR A 185 6.20 -9.82 16.63
N GLU A 186 7.18 -10.69 16.82
CA GLU A 186 7.03 -11.97 17.50
C GLU A 186 6.55 -11.80 18.96
N ALA A 187 7.10 -10.82 19.68
CA ALA A 187 6.66 -10.51 21.04
C ALA A 187 5.20 -10.03 21.09
N ILE A 188 4.76 -9.19 20.16
CA ILE A 188 3.36 -8.74 20.06
C ILE A 188 2.42 -9.91 19.77
N GLU A 189 2.76 -10.76 18.79
CA GLU A 189 1.94 -11.94 18.44
C GLU A 189 1.82 -12.91 19.60
N ALA A 190 2.90 -13.14 20.34
CA ALA A 190 2.88 -13.99 21.54
C ALA A 190 1.98 -13.41 22.64
N MET A 191 1.98 -12.09 22.88
CA MET A 191 1.08 -11.47 23.84
C MET A 191 -0.38 -11.57 23.42
N ILE A 192 -0.67 -11.46 22.12
CA ILE A 192 -2.04 -11.68 21.58
C ILE A 192 -2.47 -13.13 21.82
N ALA A 193 -1.59 -14.09 21.60
CA ALA A 193 -1.85 -15.51 21.86
C ALA A 193 -2.09 -15.80 23.37
N LEU A 194 -1.51 -15.00 24.27
CA LEU A 194 -1.76 -15.04 25.71
C LEU A 194 -3.08 -14.38 26.14
N GLY A 195 -3.84 -13.81 25.17
CA GLY A 195 -5.18 -13.25 25.41
C GLY A 195 -5.23 -11.73 25.59
N TYR A 196 -4.12 -11.01 25.41
CA TYR A 196 -4.11 -9.55 25.42
C TYR A 196 -4.64 -8.99 24.08
N SER A 197 -5.32 -7.85 24.14
CA SER A 197 -5.73 -7.18 22.91
C SER A 197 -4.50 -6.67 22.12
N SER A 198 -4.62 -6.56 20.81
CA SER A 198 -3.55 -6.05 19.94
C SER A 198 -3.05 -4.66 20.37
N THR A 199 -3.94 -3.83 20.91
CA THR A 199 -3.60 -2.48 21.40
C THR A 199 -2.79 -2.54 22.69
N GLU A 200 -3.18 -3.38 23.65
CA GLU A 200 -2.47 -3.58 24.91
C GLU A 200 -1.09 -4.17 24.69
N ALA A 201 -0.99 -5.21 23.85
CA ALA A 201 0.26 -5.85 23.49
C ALA A 201 1.26 -4.86 22.87
N ARG A 202 0.82 -4.06 21.90
CA ARG A 202 1.67 -3.04 21.24
C ARG A 202 2.12 -1.95 22.21
N ASN A 203 1.21 -1.42 23.03
CA ASN A 203 1.54 -0.39 24.00
C ASN A 203 2.56 -0.89 25.02
N ALA A 204 2.37 -2.10 25.54
CA ALA A 204 3.28 -2.69 26.52
C ALA A 204 4.66 -2.97 25.90
N ILE A 205 4.73 -3.56 24.73
CA ILE A 205 6.00 -3.81 24.03
C ILE A 205 6.70 -2.50 23.64
N SER A 206 5.97 -1.48 23.20
CA SER A 206 6.57 -0.18 22.85
C SER A 206 7.29 0.51 23.99
N GLN A 207 6.85 0.30 25.23
CA GLN A 207 7.48 0.86 26.44
C GLN A 207 8.81 0.18 26.83
N VAL A 208 9.00 -1.06 26.40
CA VAL A 208 10.15 -1.89 26.79
C VAL A 208 11.06 -2.26 25.61
N ARG A 209 10.70 -1.85 24.39
CA ARG A 209 11.37 -2.24 23.14
C ARG A 209 12.87 -1.90 23.11
N ASP A 210 13.29 -0.85 23.81
CA ASP A 210 14.67 -0.37 23.81
C ASP A 210 15.54 -1.07 24.90
N GLN A 211 14.97 -2.02 25.66
CA GLN A 211 15.65 -2.67 26.77
C GLN A 211 16.28 -4.03 26.40
N THR A 212 15.81 -4.68 25.31
CA THR A 212 16.31 -5.99 24.91
C THR A 212 15.93 -6.32 23.46
N ASP A 213 16.74 -7.13 22.80
CA ASP A 213 16.57 -7.58 21.41
C ASP A 213 15.91 -8.97 21.30
N LYS A 214 15.60 -9.60 22.46
CA LYS A 214 15.04 -10.95 22.48
C LYS A 214 13.54 -10.90 22.73
N PRO A 215 12.73 -11.58 21.88
CA PRO A 215 11.27 -11.55 22.01
C PRO A 215 10.78 -12.05 23.37
N GLU A 216 11.41 -13.08 23.95
CA GLU A 216 11.02 -13.62 25.25
C GLU A 216 11.24 -12.61 26.39
N ASP A 217 12.32 -11.83 26.34
CA ASP A 217 12.63 -10.80 27.32
C ASP A 217 11.70 -9.59 27.18
N LEU A 218 11.34 -9.22 25.92
CA LEU A 218 10.34 -8.18 25.63
C LEU A 218 8.98 -8.54 26.24
N ILE A 219 8.51 -9.77 26.01
CA ILE A 219 7.25 -10.27 26.58
C ILE A 219 7.28 -10.19 28.10
N ARG A 220 8.35 -10.70 28.73
CA ARG A 220 8.48 -10.70 30.19
C ARG A 220 8.48 -9.30 30.78
N LEU A 221 9.21 -8.35 30.19
CA LEU A 221 9.25 -6.97 30.62
C LEU A 221 7.91 -6.26 30.41
N ALA A 222 7.25 -6.49 29.29
CA ALA A 222 5.93 -5.94 29.01
C ALA A 222 4.88 -6.44 30.03
N LEU A 223 4.84 -7.73 30.30
CA LEU A 223 3.93 -8.33 31.28
C LEU A 223 4.20 -7.77 32.70
N ARG A 224 5.46 -7.59 33.05
CA ARG A 224 5.84 -6.99 34.35
C ARG A 224 5.41 -5.53 34.46
N SER A 225 5.57 -4.74 33.38
CA SER A 225 5.10 -3.36 33.31
C SER A 225 3.59 -3.24 33.45
N MET A 226 2.82 -4.18 32.83
CA MET A 226 1.35 -4.21 32.92
C MET A 226 0.85 -4.69 34.28
N ALA A 227 1.62 -5.54 35.01
CA ALA A 227 1.27 -6.04 36.32
C ALA A 227 1.57 -5.05 37.46
N GLY A 228 2.21 -3.92 37.18
CA GLY A 228 2.44 -2.85 38.16
C GLY A 228 3.52 -3.17 39.24
N PHE A 229 4.48 -4.06 38.91
CA PHE A 229 5.62 -4.42 39.76
C PHE A 229 6.94 -3.92 39.17
#